data_a218190d131f4fb018013c80a4e8e39e
#
_entry.id   a218190d131f4fb018013c80a4e8e39e
#
_cell.length_a   1.000
_cell.length_b   1.000
_cell.length_c   1.000
_cell.angle_alpha   90.00
_cell.angle_beta   90.00
_cell.angle_gamma   90.00
#
_symmetry.space_group_name_H-M   'P 1'
#
loop_
_entity.id
_entity.type
_entity.pdbx_description
1 polymer ?
#
loop_
_entity_poly.entity_id
_entity_poly.type
_entity_poly.pdbx_seq_one_letter_code
_entity_poly.pdbx_strand_id
1 'polypeptide(L)'
;MSDLLWQLGAMETAELISKKDVSTREVIKNHLERLTEVNPKINAITRSLNDEAMEMAVIADEKISRNEQIGPLHGVPVTIKDNVDITGQSSPNGVSKLKDNLAPANSPVVDNLLKAGAIPIGRTNTPEFSLRWHTGNPLFGDTLNPWDKNITPGGSSGGAAASLAAGIGCIAHGNDLGGSLRYPAYCCGLTTIKPTQGACLLYTSDAADEAK
;
A
#
# COMPACT_ATOMS: atom_id res chain seq x y z
N MET A 1 -0.59 22.13 12.68
CA MET A 1 -0.58 21.42 11.39
C MET A 1 -0.26 19.93 11.52
N SER A 2 0.27 19.45 12.64
CA SER A 2 0.71 18.05 12.82
C SER A 2 -0.39 16.98 12.79
N ASP A 3 -1.61 17.31 13.13
CA ASP A 3 -2.65 16.31 13.41
C ASP A 3 -3.40 15.79 12.16
N LEU A 4 -3.15 16.35 10.97
CA LEU A 4 -3.88 16.04 9.76
C LEU A 4 -2.97 15.70 8.55
N LEU A 5 -1.72 15.31 8.79
CA LEU A 5 -0.79 14.97 7.71
C LEU A 5 -1.28 13.79 6.84
N TRP A 6 -2.07 12.89 7.41
CA TRP A 6 -2.68 11.77 6.70
C TRP A 6 -3.73 12.20 5.64
N GLN A 7 -4.16 13.47 5.62
CA GLN A 7 -5.09 14.00 4.61
C GLN A 7 -4.38 14.52 3.36
N LEU A 8 -3.05 14.65 3.41
CA LEU A 8 -2.26 15.19 2.32
C LEU A 8 -2.07 14.17 1.19
N GLY A 9 -2.02 14.67 -0.03
CA GLY A 9 -1.66 13.87 -1.19
C GLY A 9 -0.16 13.54 -1.24
N ALA A 10 0.21 12.53 -2.03
CA ALA A 10 1.60 12.06 -2.13
C ALA A 10 2.57 13.16 -2.56
N MET A 11 2.19 14.00 -3.52
CA MET A 11 3.04 15.10 -4.00
C MET A 11 3.24 16.17 -2.93
N GLU A 12 2.17 16.57 -2.27
CA GLU A 12 2.21 17.56 -1.19
C GLU A 12 3.05 17.07 -0.01
N THR A 13 2.89 15.80 0.37
CA THR A 13 3.71 15.15 1.40
C THR A 13 5.20 15.17 1.03
N ALA A 14 5.53 14.75 -0.19
CA ALA A 14 6.93 14.76 -0.66
C ALA A 14 7.52 16.17 -0.68
N GLU A 15 6.73 17.17 -1.09
CA GLU A 15 7.13 18.56 -1.13
C GLU A 15 7.42 19.12 0.26
N LEU A 16 6.54 18.91 1.23
CA LEU A 16 6.73 19.36 2.62
C LEU A 16 7.97 18.72 3.25
N ILE A 17 8.20 17.42 3.04
CA ILE A 17 9.40 16.73 3.52
C ILE A 17 10.66 17.32 2.86
N SER A 18 10.66 17.52 1.55
CA SER A 18 11.81 18.05 0.82
C SER A 18 12.18 19.48 1.23
N LYS A 19 11.18 20.29 1.60
CA LYS A 19 11.34 21.65 2.14
C LYS A 19 11.74 21.67 3.61
N LYS A 20 11.76 20.54 4.28
CA LYS A 20 11.98 20.43 5.73
C LYS A 20 10.89 21.08 6.58
N ASP A 21 9.69 21.30 6.01
CA ASP A 21 8.54 21.83 6.74
C ASP A 21 7.94 20.81 7.70
N VAL A 22 8.08 19.52 7.37
CA VAL A 22 7.77 18.36 8.22
C VAL A 22 8.88 17.32 8.10
N SER A 23 9.10 16.52 9.14
CA SER A 23 10.00 15.37 9.08
C SER A 23 9.28 14.14 8.52
N THR A 24 10.05 13.22 7.93
CA THR A 24 9.53 11.92 7.51
C THR A 24 8.93 11.16 8.69
N ARG A 25 9.54 11.22 9.86
CA ARG A 25 9.04 10.58 11.09
C ARG A 25 7.67 11.10 11.51
N GLU A 26 7.43 12.42 11.43
CA GLU A 26 6.11 13.00 11.73
C GLU A 26 5.05 12.49 10.77
N VAL A 27 5.34 12.45 9.46
CA VAL A 27 4.42 11.94 8.45
C VAL A 27 4.11 10.46 8.69
N ILE A 28 5.13 9.61 8.81
CA ILE A 28 4.94 8.16 9.00
C ILE A 28 4.19 7.87 10.29
N LYS A 29 4.58 8.51 11.41
CA LYS A 29 3.88 8.38 12.69
C LYS A 29 2.40 8.72 12.56
N ASN A 30 2.06 9.83 11.91
CA ASN A 30 0.68 10.27 11.74
C ASN A 30 -0.17 9.25 10.94
N HIS A 31 0.39 8.67 9.88
CA HIS A 31 -0.28 7.61 9.12
C HIS A 31 -0.40 6.28 9.89
N LEU A 32 0.57 5.93 10.73
CA LEU A 32 0.50 4.74 11.60
C LEU A 32 -0.53 4.92 12.73
N GLU A 33 -0.64 6.11 13.29
CA GLU A 33 -1.71 6.45 14.24
C GLU A 33 -3.08 6.35 13.57
N ARG A 34 -3.23 6.87 12.34
CA ARG A 34 -4.44 6.74 11.54
C ARG A 34 -4.77 5.29 11.23
N LEU A 35 -3.77 4.47 10.86
CA LEU A 35 -3.93 3.03 10.67
C LEU A 35 -4.47 2.36 11.94
N THR A 36 -3.88 2.65 13.07
CA THR A 36 -4.30 2.08 14.37
C THR A 36 -5.73 2.45 14.73
N GLU A 37 -6.15 3.68 14.43
CA GLU A 37 -7.51 4.18 14.70
C GLU A 37 -8.57 3.50 13.84
N VAL A 38 -8.30 3.37 12.54
CA VAL A 38 -9.37 3.05 11.56
C VAL A 38 -9.35 1.60 11.08
N ASN A 39 -8.18 0.94 11.03
CA ASN A 39 -8.07 -0.41 10.51
C ASN A 39 -8.92 -1.45 11.28
N PRO A 40 -9.10 -1.37 12.60
CA PRO A 40 -10.01 -2.28 13.32
C PRO A 40 -11.47 -2.21 12.84
N LYS A 41 -11.87 -1.11 12.20
CA LYS A 41 -13.24 -0.90 11.71
C LYS A 41 -13.44 -1.38 10.26
N ILE A 42 -12.35 -1.44 9.47
CA ILE A 42 -12.42 -1.74 8.03
C ILE A 42 -11.63 -2.97 7.59
N ASN A 43 -10.70 -3.46 8.43
CA ASN A 43 -9.86 -4.63 8.15
C ASN A 43 -9.18 -4.57 6.76
N ALA A 44 -8.61 -3.43 6.42
CA ALA A 44 -7.97 -3.19 5.13
C ALA A 44 -6.49 -3.62 5.13
N ILE A 45 -5.81 -3.48 6.27
CA ILE A 45 -4.40 -3.82 6.47
C ILE A 45 -4.30 -5.14 7.23
N THR A 46 -3.68 -6.13 6.61
CA THR A 46 -3.47 -7.48 7.17
C THR A 46 -2.22 -7.57 8.05
N ARG A 47 -1.21 -6.77 7.73
CA ARG A 47 0.04 -6.64 8.49
C ARG A 47 0.45 -5.17 8.48
N SER A 48 0.59 -4.60 9.65
CA SER A 48 1.23 -3.31 9.87
C SER A 48 2.75 -3.46 9.88
N LEU A 49 3.46 -2.47 9.33
CA LEU A 49 4.92 -2.43 9.24
C LEU A 49 5.48 -1.28 10.10
N ASN A 50 4.97 -1.14 11.33
CA ASN A 50 5.21 0.02 12.19
C ASN A 50 6.70 0.24 12.46
N ASP A 51 7.40 -0.79 12.92
CA ASP A 51 8.80 -0.67 13.33
C ASP A 51 9.69 -0.43 12.12
N GLU A 52 9.51 -1.22 11.05
CA GLU A 52 10.26 -1.09 9.81
C GLU A 52 10.03 0.29 9.16
N ALA A 53 8.79 0.78 9.16
CA ALA A 53 8.46 2.10 8.60
C ALA A 53 9.08 3.24 9.41
N MET A 54 9.10 3.14 10.73
CA MET A 54 9.74 4.15 11.59
C MET A 54 11.27 4.13 11.46
N GLU A 55 11.90 2.97 11.35
CA GLU A 55 13.33 2.86 11.06
C GLU A 55 13.69 3.50 9.72
N MET A 56 12.91 3.20 8.67
CA MET A 56 13.09 3.82 7.35
C MET A 56 12.89 5.34 7.42
N ALA A 57 11.95 5.83 8.22
CA ALA A 57 11.70 7.26 8.40
C ALA A 57 12.88 7.99 9.06
N VAL A 58 13.53 7.36 10.04
CA VAL A 58 14.77 7.89 10.64
C VAL A 58 15.86 8.03 9.58
N ILE A 59 16.10 6.98 8.80
CA ILE A 59 17.10 6.99 7.72
C ILE A 59 16.78 8.07 6.67
N ALA A 60 15.50 8.24 6.35
CA ALA A 60 15.05 9.27 5.40
C ALA A 60 15.33 10.69 5.92
N ASP A 61 15.05 10.97 7.19
CA ASP A 61 15.35 12.26 7.83
C ASP A 61 16.86 12.53 7.86
N GLU A 62 17.70 11.51 8.11
CA GLU A 62 19.14 11.66 8.05
C GLU A 62 19.65 12.04 6.66
N LYS A 63 19.12 11.45 5.59
CA LYS A 63 19.47 11.83 4.21
C LYS A 63 19.16 13.29 3.93
N ILE A 64 17.97 13.76 4.35
CA ILE A 64 17.58 15.16 4.26
C ILE A 64 18.54 16.07 5.03
N SER A 65 18.94 15.68 6.24
CA SER A 65 19.87 16.46 7.07
C SER A 65 21.26 16.61 6.44
N ARG A 66 21.70 15.54 5.74
CA ARG A 66 23.00 15.51 5.04
C ARG A 66 22.94 16.14 3.64
N ASN A 67 21.77 16.64 3.19
CA ASN A 67 21.52 17.15 1.84
C ASN A 67 21.88 16.13 0.74
N GLU A 68 21.65 14.84 1.02
CA GLU A 68 21.83 13.79 0.01
C GLU A 68 20.77 13.88 -1.09
N GLN A 69 21.07 13.31 -2.26
CA GLN A 69 20.09 13.23 -3.34
C GLN A 69 18.95 12.28 -2.92
N ILE A 70 17.71 12.75 -3.03
CA ILE A 70 16.50 12.03 -2.66
C ILE A 70 15.66 11.70 -3.89
N GLY A 71 14.86 10.62 -3.78
CA GLY A 71 13.91 10.24 -4.81
C GLY A 71 12.60 11.04 -4.76
N PRO A 72 11.78 10.95 -5.81
CA PRO A 72 10.53 11.72 -5.92
C PRO A 72 9.45 11.37 -4.91
N LEU A 73 9.52 10.20 -4.29
CA LEU A 73 8.59 9.74 -3.24
C LEU A 73 9.26 9.67 -1.86
N HIS A 74 10.32 10.43 -1.66
CA HIS A 74 11.09 10.38 -0.41
C HIS A 74 10.22 10.64 0.82
N GLY A 75 10.14 9.65 1.70
CA GLY A 75 9.35 9.69 2.93
C GLY A 75 7.84 9.54 2.75
N VAL A 76 7.35 9.33 1.52
CA VAL A 76 5.91 9.15 1.26
C VAL A 76 5.44 7.76 1.72
N PRO A 77 4.42 7.68 2.61
CA PRO A 77 3.87 6.42 3.07
C PRO A 77 3.06 5.73 1.99
N VAL A 78 3.36 4.43 1.76
CA VAL A 78 2.66 3.59 0.78
C VAL A 78 2.17 2.29 1.40
N THR A 79 1.11 1.71 0.84
CA THR A 79 0.67 0.36 1.22
C THR A 79 0.86 -0.60 0.05
N ILE A 80 1.19 -1.86 0.34
CA ILE A 80 1.52 -2.88 -0.65
C ILE A 80 0.52 -4.04 -0.55
N LYS A 81 -0.07 -4.44 -1.67
CA LYS A 81 -1.01 -5.55 -1.72
C LYS A 81 -0.35 -6.87 -1.29
N ASP A 82 -1.09 -7.70 -0.57
CA ASP A 82 -0.61 -8.92 0.09
C ASP A 82 -0.15 -10.03 -0.88
N ASN A 83 -0.43 -9.91 -2.17
CA ASN A 83 0.05 -10.81 -3.22
C ASN A 83 1.35 -10.34 -3.90
N VAL A 84 2.03 -9.32 -3.37
CA VAL A 84 3.26 -8.75 -3.93
C VAL A 84 4.40 -8.97 -2.94
N ASP A 85 5.51 -9.56 -3.37
CA ASP A 85 6.59 -9.94 -2.51
C ASP A 85 7.38 -8.75 -1.96
N ILE A 86 7.60 -8.79 -0.64
CA ILE A 86 8.56 -7.97 0.08
C ILE A 86 9.53 -8.93 0.76
N THR A 87 10.82 -8.74 0.56
CA THR A 87 11.88 -9.60 1.10
C THR A 87 11.68 -9.93 2.58
N GLY A 88 11.72 -11.20 2.93
CA GLY A 88 11.58 -11.67 4.31
C GLY A 88 10.17 -11.62 4.88
N GLN A 89 9.17 -11.12 4.13
CA GLN A 89 7.78 -11.10 4.54
C GLN A 89 6.99 -12.20 3.82
N SER A 90 5.92 -12.65 4.48
CA SER A 90 4.98 -13.57 3.86
C SER A 90 4.08 -12.84 2.86
N SER A 91 3.84 -13.47 1.71
CA SER A 91 2.89 -13.03 0.68
C SER A 91 1.84 -14.11 0.44
N PRO A 92 0.95 -14.35 1.41
CA PRO A 92 0.00 -15.46 1.37
C PRO A 92 -1.09 -15.33 0.31
N ASN A 93 -1.29 -14.15 -0.29
CA ASN A 93 -2.33 -13.92 -1.28
C ASN A 93 -3.72 -14.41 -0.79
N GLY A 94 -4.03 -14.17 0.49
CA GLY A 94 -5.25 -14.60 1.15
C GLY A 94 -5.38 -16.11 1.41
N VAL A 95 -4.35 -16.90 1.13
CA VAL A 95 -4.39 -18.38 1.22
C VAL A 95 -3.73 -18.86 2.51
N SER A 96 -4.51 -19.50 3.38
CA SER A 96 -4.05 -19.95 4.72
C SER A 96 -2.83 -20.89 4.66
N LYS A 97 -2.73 -21.75 3.63
CA LYS A 97 -1.59 -22.65 3.46
C LYS A 97 -0.28 -21.94 3.11
N LEU A 98 -0.35 -20.72 2.62
CA LEU A 98 0.81 -19.91 2.20
C LEU A 98 1.23 -18.88 3.27
N LYS A 99 0.59 -18.88 4.45
CA LYS A 99 0.82 -17.86 5.49
C LYS A 99 2.27 -17.75 5.97
N ASP A 100 3.02 -18.83 5.89
CA ASP A 100 4.43 -18.93 6.33
C ASP A 100 5.43 -18.91 5.16
N ASN A 101 4.95 -18.69 3.93
CA ASN A 101 5.80 -18.64 2.74
C ASN A 101 6.48 -17.28 2.64
N LEU A 102 7.72 -17.20 3.09
CA LEU A 102 8.50 -15.96 3.08
C LEU A 102 9.09 -15.70 1.70
N ALA A 103 8.93 -14.48 1.21
CA ALA A 103 9.48 -14.05 -0.05
C ALA A 103 11.01 -13.92 0.01
N PRO A 104 11.77 -14.55 -0.90
CA PRO A 104 13.24 -14.48 -0.92
C PRO A 104 13.77 -13.15 -1.45
N ALA A 105 12.97 -12.39 -2.19
CA ALA A 105 13.34 -11.12 -2.79
C ALA A 105 12.10 -10.21 -2.93
N ASN A 106 12.32 -8.92 -3.11
CA ASN A 106 11.25 -7.99 -3.46
C ASN A 106 10.75 -8.22 -4.89
N SER A 107 9.46 -8.03 -5.10
CA SER A 107 8.94 -7.78 -6.45
C SER A 107 9.53 -6.48 -7.00
N PRO A 108 9.83 -6.39 -8.31
CA PRO A 108 10.41 -5.19 -8.92
C PRO A 108 9.65 -3.88 -8.67
N VAL A 109 8.32 -3.94 -8.53
CA VAL A 109 7.52 -2.77 -8.17
C VAL A 109 7.85 -2.25 -6.77
N VAL A 110 8.13 -3.14 -5.82
CA VAL A 110 8.55 -2.78 -4.46
C VAL A 110 9.93 -2.12 -4.51
N ASP A 111 10.88 -2.71 -5.23
CA ASP A 111 12.21 -2.11 -5.42
C ASP A 111 12.14 -0.72 -6.04
N ASN A 112 11.26 -0.51 -7.02
CA ASN A 112 11.07 0.79 -7.65
C ASN A 112 10.47 1.82 -6.67
N LEU A 113 9.51 1.43 -5.84
CA LEU A 113 8.96 2.30 -4.80
C LEU A 113 10.02 2.68 -3.76
N LEU A 114 10.79 1.69 -3.29
CA LEU A 114 11.88 1.92 -2.34
C LEU A 114 12.99 2.80 -2.93
N LYS A 115 13.38 2.58 -4.20
CA LYS A 115 14.33 3.45 -4.91
C LYS A 115 13.83 4.89 -5.06
N ALA A 116 12.52 5.06 -5.26
CA ALA A 116 11.89 6.39 -5.28
C ALA A 116 11.84 7.04 -3.88
N GLY A 117 12.15 6.30 -2.82
CA GLY A 117 12.17 6.76 -1.43
C GLY A 117 10.86 6.59 -0.68
N ALA A 118 9.88 5.86 -1.24
CA ALA A 118 8.62 5.57 -0.56
C ALA A 118 8.82 4.62 0.61
N ILE A 119 7.97 4.74 1.63
CA ILE A 119 8.04 3.93 2.86
C ILE A 119 6.79 3.05 2.96
N PRO A 120 6.91 1.72 2.83
CA PRO A 120 5.80 0.80 3.06
C PRO A 120 5.38 0.81 4.54
N ILE A 121 4.09 1.10 4.79
CA ILE A 121 3.52 1.16 6.16
C ILE A 121 2.61 -0.02 6.48
N GLY A 122 2.26 -0.86 5.49
CA GLY A 122 1.43 -2.03 5.71
C GLY A 122 1.12 -2.82 4.45
N ARG A 123 0.65 -4.07 4.68
CA ARG A 123 0.18 -4.99 3.64
C ARG A 123 -1.33 -4.91 3.56
N THR A 124 -1.88 -4.82 2.35
CA THR A 124 -3.33 -4.68 2.17
C THR A 124 -3.99 -5.99 1.81
N ASN A 125 -5.19 -6.21 2.36
CA ASN A 125 -5.98 -7.42 2.18
C ASN A 125 -6.38 -7.66 0.70
N THR A 126 -6.50 -8.95 0.35
CA THR A 126 -6.91 -9.43 -0.98
C THR A 126 -7.71 -10.72 -0.82
N PRO A 127 -8.63 -11.09 -1.72
CA PRO A 127 -9.23 -12.43 -1.70
C PRO A 127 -8.21 -13.50 -2.07
N GLU A 128 -8.54 -14.76 -1.80
CA GLU A 128 -7.69 -15.90 -2.14
C GLU A 128 -7.30 -15.87 -3.63
N PHE A 129 -6.00 -15.96 -3.90
CA PHE A 129 -5.38 -15.90 -5.23
C PHE A 129 -5.77 -14.65 -6.04
N SER A 130 -6.31 -13.62 -5.40
CA SER A 130 -6.82 -12.41 -6.08
C SER A 130 -7.91 -12.65 -7.12
N LEU A 131 -8.69 -13.75 -7.00
CA LEU A 131 -9.64 -14.21 -8.01
C LEU A 131 -11.09 -13.78 -7.79
N ARG A 132 -11.38 -12.85 -6.86
CA ARG A 132 -12.75 -12.36 -6.61
C ARG A 132 -12.82 -10.84 -6.69
N TRP A 133 -14.01 -10.34 -7.01
CA TRP A 133 -14.35 -8.91 -6.99
C TRP A 133 -14.87 -8.42 -5.63
N HIS A 134 -14.67 -9.20 -4.58
CA HIS A 134 -14.88 -8.85 -3.18
C HIS A 134 -13.61 -9.21 -2.42
N THR A 135 -13.23 -8.36 -1.46
CA THR A 135 -12.00 -8.58 -0.69
C THR A 135 -12.32 -9.18 0.67
N GLY A 136 -12.01 -10.45 0.79
CA GLY A 136 -12.12 -11.24 2.01
C GLY A 136 -11.55 -12.64 1.79
N ASN A 137 -11.05 -13.24 2.85
CA ASN A 137 -10.45 -14.57 2.85
C ASN A 137 -10.47 -15.22 4.24
N PRO A 138 -10.31 -16.55 4.35
CA PRO A 138 -10.33 -17.24 5.64
C PRO A 138 -9.17 -16.89 6.58
N LEU A 139 -8.07 -16.34 6.06
CA LEU A 139 -6.87 -16.01 6.84
C LEU A 139 -7.04 -14.70 7.61
N PHE A 140 -7.61 -13.68 6.98
CA PHE A 140 -7.68 -12.34 7.52
C PHE A 140 -9.11 -11.80 7.69
N GLY A 141 -10.12 -12.50 7.15
CA GLY A 141 -11.51 -12.03 7.13
C GLY A 141 -11.79 -11.01 6.03
N ASP A 142 -12.98 -10.42 6.11
CA ASP A 142 -13.48 -9.46 5.11
C ASP A 142 -12.95 -8.05 5.37
N THR A 143 -12.63 -7.34 4.28
CA THR A 143 -12.42 -5.90 4.30
C THR A 143 -13.75 -5.19 4.08
N LEU A 144 -14.04 -4.19 4.90
CA LEU A 144 -15.25 -3.38 4.81
C LEU A 144 -14.99 -2.09 4.02
N ASN A 145 -16.03 -1.62 3.33
CA ASN A 145 -15.98 -0.34 2.66
C ASN A 145 -16.01 0.80 3.70
N PRO A 146 -15.09 1.77 3.67
CA PRO A 146 -15.01 2.83 4.66
C PRO A 146 -16.20 3.80 4.65
N TRP A 147 -16.97 3.86 3.55
CA TRP A 147 -18.16 4.71 3.43
C TRP A 147 -19.42 4.05 3.99
N ASP A 148 -19.60 2.75 3.73
CA ASP A 148 -20.72 1.95 4.24
C ASP A 148 -20.30 0.48 4.32
N LYS A 149 -20.36 -0.07 5.53
CA LYS A 149 -20.01 -1.48 5.80
C LYS A 149 -20.92 -2.50 5.09
N ASN A 150 -22.08 -2.10 4.58
CA ASN A 150 -23.02 -2.96 3.89
C ASN A 150 -22.75 -3.09 2.39
N ILE A 151 -21.83 -2.31 1.85
CA ILE A 151 -21.41 -2.37 0.45
C ILE A 151 -19.98 -2.92 0.34
N THR A 152 -19.66 -3.52 -0.81
CA THR A 152 -18.33 -4.08 -1.04
C THR A 152 -17.27 -2.99 -1.21
N PRO A 153 -16.03 -3.15 -0.72
CA PRO A 153 -14.90 -2.30 -1.09
C PRO A 153 -14.36 -2.63 -2.49
N GLY A 154 -14.99 -3.61 -3.18
CA GLY A 154 -14.47 -4.18 -4.42
C GLY A 154 -13.37 -5.21 -4.18
N GLY A 155 -12.79 -5.68 -5.25
CA GLY A 155 -11.72 -6.69 -5.27
C GLY A 155 -11.07 -6.80 -6.67
N SER A 156 -9.90 -7.36 -6.70
CA SER A 156 -9.17 -8.01 -5.61
C SER A 156 -8.32 -7.06 -4.77
N SER A 157 -8.15 -5.78 -5.15
CA SER A 157 -7.39 -4.77 -4.40
C SER A 157 -8.27 -3.93 -3.46
N GLY A 158 -9.31 -4.54 -2.85
CA GLY A 158 -10.25 -3.83 -1.98
C GLY A 158 -9.60 -3.36 -0.67
N GLY A 159 -8.63 -4.09 -0.13
CA GLY A 159 -7.84 -3.64 1.02
C GLY A 159 -7.04 -2.37 0.69
N ALA A 160 -6.42 -2.31 -0.50
CA ALA A 160 -5.70 -1.13 -0.97
C ALA A 160 -6.63 0.08 -1.13
N ALA A 161 -7.80 -0.11 -1.75
CA ALA A 161 -8.77 0.97 -1.91
C ALA A 161 -9.36 1.42 -0.56
N ALA A 162 -9.76 0.49 0.30
CA ALA A 162 -10.31 0.84 1.60
C ALA A 162 -9.29 1.56 2.50
N SER A 163 -8.02 1.11 2.51
CA SER A 163 -6.96 1.78 3.28
C SER A 163 -6.75 3.22 2.82
N LEU A 164 -6.61 3.45 1.51
CA LEU A 164 -6.39 4.77 0.95
C LEU A 164 -7.58 5.71 1.19
N ALA A 165 -8.82 5.24 0.97
CA ALA A 165 -10.03 6.03 1.23
C ALA A 165 -10.20 6.40 2.71
N ALA A 166 -9.63 5.60 3.62
CA ALA A 166 -9.63 5.86 5.06
C ALA A 166 -8.43 6.71 5.53
N GLY A 167 -7.54 7.15 4.65
CA GLY A 167 -6.37 7.96 4.97
C GLY A 167 -5.15 7.15 5.46
N ILE A 168 -5.10 5.86 5.18
CA ILE A 168 -3.92 5.02 5.48
C ILE A 168 -3.00 4.99 4.27
N GLY A 169 -1.90 5.73 4.35
CA GLY A 169 -0.96 5.93 3.26
C GLY A 169 -1.42 6.98 2.23
N CYS A 170 -0.47 7.49 1.45
CA CYS A 170 -0.75 8.44 0.36
C CYS A 170 -0.91 7.74 -0.99
N ILE A 171 -0.34 6.55 -1.14
CA ILE A 171 -0.42 5.70 -2.32
C ILE A 171 -0.72 4.27 -1.85
N ALA A 172 -1.63 3.60 -2.56
CA ALA A 172 -1.88 2.17 -2.33
C ALA A 172 -1.57 1.38 -3.59
N HIS A 173 -0.62 0.45 -3.50
CA HIS A 173 -0.30 -0.46 -4.59
C HIS A 173 -1.36 -1.56 -4.68
N GLY A 174 -1.80 -1.85 -5.89
CA GLY A 174 -2.64 -3.00 -6.24
C GLY A 174 -2.28 -3.49 -7.63
N ASN A 175 -2.98 -4.50 -8.12
CA ASN A 175 -2.84 -5.02 -9.49
C ASN A 175 -4.21 -5.28 -10.13
N ASP A 176 -4.26 -5.38 -11.45
CA ASP A 176 -5.52 -5.42 -12.20
C ASP A 176 -5.39 -6.26 -13.47
N LEU A 177 -5.83 -7.49 -13.41
CA LEU A 177 -6.04 -8.35 -14.59
C LEU A 177 -7.42 -8.10 -15.20
N GLY A 178 -8.48 -8.21 -14.41
CA GLY A 178 -9.88 -8.14 -14.85
C GLY A 178 -10.71 -7.07 -14.14
N GLY A 179 -10.10 -5.94 -13.71
CA GLY A 179 -10.79 -4.86 -13.01
C GLY A 179 -10.35 -4.66 -11.55
N SER A 180 -9.37 -5.44 -11.09
CA SER A 180 -9.00 -5.51 -9.67
C SER A 180 -8.34 -4.26 -9.07
N LEU A 181 -8.06 -3.21 -9.84
CA LEU A 181 -7.76 -1.85 -9.38
C LEU A 181 -8.94 -0.92 -9.62
N ARG A 182 -9.45 -0.94 -10.85
CA ARG A 182 -10.50 -0.02 -11.32
C ARG A 182 -11.79 -0.20 -10.52
N TYR A 183 -12.21 -1.44 -10.29
CA TYR A 183 -13.44 -1.73 -9.55
C TYR A 183 -13.35 -1.34 -8.07
N PRO A 184 -12.33 -1.71 -7.30
CA PRO A 184 -12.17 -1.21 -5.94
C PRO A 184 -12.08 0.32 -5.84
N ALA A 185 -11.38 0.97 -6.77
CA ALA A 185 -11.30 2.42 -6.80
C ALA A 185 -12.68 3.06 -7.01
N TYR A 186 -13.50 2.51 -7.92
CA TYR A 186 -14.89 2.91 -8.09
C TYR A 186 -15.71 2.73 -6.80
N CYS A 187 -15.61 1.56 -6.16
CA CYS A 187 -16.35 1.25 -4.93
C CYS A 187 -16.00 2.17 -3.75
N CYS A 188 -14.75 2.64 -3.69
CA CYS A 188 -14.26 3.47 -2.59
C CYS A 188 -14.10 4.95 -2.95
N GLY A 189 -14.48 5.38 -4.18
CA GLY A 189 -14.44 6.78 -4.60
C GLY A 189 -13.04 7.33 -4.84
N LEU A 190 -12.14 6.53 -5.42
CA LEU A 190 -10.73 6.86 -5.62
C LEU A 190 -10.35 6.99 -7.09
N THR A 191 -9.28 7.75 -7.33
CA THR A 191 -8.58 7.76 -8.61
C THR A 191 -7.57 6.61 -8.66
N THR A 192 -7.51 5.92 -9.79
CA THR A 192 -6.55 4.83 -10.02
C THR A 192 -6.02 4.84 -11.45
N ILE A 193 -4.85 4.26 -11.65
CA ILE A 193 -4.25 4.06 -12.96
C ILE A 193 -3.92 2.57 -13.11
N LYS A 194 -4.47 1.93 -14.14
CA LYS A 194 -3.99 0.67 -14.66
C LYS A 194 -3.16 0.98 -15.90
N PRO A 195 -1.83 0.78 -15.88
CA PRO A 195 -0.98 1.07 -17.03
C PRO A 195 -1.30 0.17 -18.22
N THR A 196 -0.86 0.57 -19.40
CA THR A 196 -0.87 -0.27 -20.60
C THR A 196 0.04 -1.47 -20.38
N GLN A 197 -0.35 -2.63 -20.91
CA GLN A 197 0.48 -3.84 -20.90
C GLN A 197 1.88 -3.51 -21.46
N GLY A 198 2.93 -3.93 -20.75
CA GLY A 198 4.32 -3.64 -21.07
C GLY A 198 4.85 -2.28 -20.62
N ALA A 199 3.99 -1.38 -20.17
CA ALA A 199 4.43 -0.10 -19.56
C ALA A 199 4.87 -0.26 -18.10
N CYS A 200 4.32 -1.25 -17.38
CA CYS A 200 4.83 -1.79 -16.15
C CYS A 200 5.56 -3.10 -16.46
N LEU A 201 6.35 -3.60 -15.52
CA LEU A 201 7.22 -4.75 -15.77
C LEU A 201 6.45 -6.00 -16.20
N LEU A 202 6.78 -6.53 -17.38
CA LEU A 202 6.16 -7.71 -17.97
C LEU A 202 6.30 -8.98 -17.12
N TYR A 203 7.31 -9.06 -16.30
CA TYR A 203 7.65 -10.24 -15.48
C TYR A 203 7.24 -10.11 -14.01
N THR A 204 6.52 -9.08 -13.65
CA THR A 204 5.94 -8.97 -12.31
C THR A 204 4.59 -9.64 -12.23
N SER A 205 4.49 -10.85 -12.79
CA SER A 205 3.32 -11.73 -12.70
C SER A 205 1.99 -10.95 -12.57
N ASP A 206 1.79 -10.00 -13.44
CA ASP A 206 0.44 -9.69 -13.78
C ASP A 206 -0.05 -10.93 -14.52
N ALA A 207 -1.00 -11.66 -13.95
CA ALA A 207 -1.59 -12.84 -14.59
C ALA A 207 -2.15 -12.54 -15.99
N ALA A 208 -2.21 -11.26 -16.41
CA ALA A 208 -2.42 -10.86 -17.79
C ALA A 208 -1.28 -11.29 -18.72
N ASP A 209 -0.06 -11.45 -18.20
CA ASP A 209 1.07 -11.90 -19.00
C ASP A 209 1.14 -13.41 -19.13
N GLU A 210 0.49 -14.16 -18.23
CA GLU A 210 0.38 -15.61 -18.28
C GLU A 210 -0.77 -16.10 -19.17
N ALA A 211 -1.66 -15.21 -19.58
CA ALA A 211 -2.83 -15.53 -20.42
C ALA A 211 -2.57 -15.44 -21.94
N LYS A 212 -1.31 -15.56 -22.36
CA LYS A 212 -0.94 -15.63 -23.79
C LYS A 212 -0.78 -17.07 -24.23
#